data_1f3e36301acb98236c8134e496283b1d
#
_entry.id   1f3e36301acb98236c8134e496283b1d
#
_cell.length_a   1.000
_cell.length_b   1.000
_cell.length_c   1.000
_cell.angle_alpha   90.00
_cell.angle_beta   90.00
_cell.angle_gamma   90.00
#
_symmetry.space_group_name_H-M   'P 1'
#
loop_
_entity.id
_entity.type
_entity.pdbx_description
1 polymer ?
#
loop_
_entity_poly.entity_id
_entity_poly.type
_entity_poly.pdbx_seq_one_letter_code
_entity_poly.pdbx_strand_id
1 'polypeptide(L)'
;MTQQTQQHNTTKNITITDRFGFRDIHAEEADRAVAIEQICFPPNEACSAKSMRERVANAPETFMVAVDKETGKVAGFLNGVATDEAVFRDEFFTDSTLHNPEGKNVMLLGLDVLPEYRHQGLAREIMTQYVEREQKRGRECLYLT
;
A
#
# COMPACT_ATOMS: atom_id res chain seq x y z
N MET A 1 -25.35 -30.49 15.84
CA MET A 1 -25.07 -29.58 16.51
C MET A 1 -23.85 -28.92 16.22
N THR A 2 -22.87 -29.53 16.19
CA THR A 2 -21.66 -28.91 15.84
C THR A 2 -21.63 -28.44 14.42
N GLN A 3 -22.46 -28.97 13.60
CA GLN A 3 -22.45 -28.59 12.25
C GLN A 3 -22.85 -27.21 11.97
N GLN A 4 -23.82 -26.70 12.65
CA GLN A 4 -24.23 -25.35 12.44
C GLN A 4 -23.15 -24.39 12.78
N THR A 5 -22.45 -24.68 13.87
CA THR A 5 -21.35 -23.85 14.28
C THR A 5 -20.26 -23.85 13.26
N GLN A 6 -20.00 -24.99 12.65
CA GLN A 6 -18.96 -25.07 11.66
C GLN A 6 -19.27 -24.27 10.43
N GLN A 7 -20.50 -24.31 9.95
CA GLN A 7 -20.85 -23.55 8.79
C GLN A 7 -20.72 -22.08 9.06
N HIS A 8 -21.15 -21.67 10.21
CA HIS A 8 -21.06 -20.30 10.61
C HIS A 8 -19.60 -19.86 10.66
N ASN A 9 -18.76 -20.73 11.21
CA ASN A 9 -17.34 -20.42 11.29
C ASN A 9 -16.67 -20.37 9.93
N THR A 10 -17.10 -21.20 8.99
CA THR A 10 -16.55 -21.16 7.65
C THR A 10 -16.74 -19.80 7.01
N THR A 11 -17.93 -19.22 7.18
CA THR A 11 -18.19 -17.90 6.63
C THR A 11 -17.30 -16.85 7.27
N LYS A 12 -17.05 -17.01 8.58
CA LYS A 12 -16.23 -16.05 9.31
C LYS A 12 -14.75 -16.22 9.07
N ASN A 13 -14.34 -17.37 8.54
CA ASN A 13 -12.93 -17.69 8.43
C ASN A 13 -12.30 -17.35 7.08
N ILE A 14 -12.95 -16.49 6.31
CA ILE A 14 -12.35 -15.99 5.08
C ILE A 14 -11.18 -15.11 5.50
N THR A 15 -10.00 -15.46 5.03
CA THR A 15 -8.79 -14.73 5.41
C THR A 15 -8.65 -13.44 4.61
N ILE A 16 -7.83 -12.55 5.11
CA ILE A 16 -7.52 -11.31 4.43
C ILE A 16 -6.95 -11.60 3.03
N THR A 17 -6.07 -12.61 2.95
CA THR A 17 -5.46 -12.95 1.66
C THR A 17 -6.45 -13.60 0.71
N ASP A 18 -7.54 -14.16 1.20
CA ASP A 18 -8.61 -14.70 0.34
C ASP A 18 -9.49 -13.57 -0.18
N ARG A 19 -9.70 -12.55 0.64
CA ARG A 19 -10.58 -11.45 0.28
C ARG A 19 -9.92 -10.39 -0.57
N PHE A 20 -8.63 -10.15 -0.35
CA PHE A 20 -7.91 -9.07 -1.02
C PHE A 20 -6.78 -9.60 -1.90
N GLY A 21 -6.57 -8.94 -3.03
CA GLY A 21 -5.40 -9.17 -3.86
C GLY A 21 -4.40 -8.03 -3.64
N PHE A 22 -3.12 -8.34 -3.73
CA PHE A 22 -2.06 -7.35 -3.52
C PHE A 22 -1.19 -7.30 -4.77
N ARG A 23 -1.02 -6.11 -5.33
CA ARG A 23 -0.26 -5.93 -6.57
C ARG A 23 0.23 -4.49 -6.69
N ASP A 24 1.09 -4.27 -7.67
CA ASP A 24 1.51 -2.91 -8.00
C ASP A 24 0.33 -2.13 -8.55
N ILE A 25 0.32 -0.82 -8.29
CA ILE A 25 -0.73 0.07 -8.79
C ILE A 25 -0.65 0.16 -10.32
N HIS A 26 -1.79 0.30 -10.96
CA HIS A 26 -1.87 0.56 -12.39
C HIS A 26 -1.92 2.07 -12.63
N ALA A 27 -1.38 2.52 -13.77
CA ALA A 27 -1.33 3.95 -14.09
C ALA A 27 -2.71 4.61 -14.05
N GLU A 28 -3.73 3.90 -14.52
CA GLU A 28 -5.09 4.46 -14.55
C GLU A 28 -5.73 4.54 -13.16
N GLU A 29 -5.08 4.03 -12.12
CA GLU A 29 -5.58 4.09 -10.76
C GLU A 29 -5.07 5.31 -9.99
N ALA A 30 -4.32 6.19 -10.64
CA ALA A 30 -3.76 7.35 -9.96
C ALA A 30 -4.82 8.23 -9.30
N ASP A 31 -5.94 8.49 -9.99
CA ASP A 31 -7.01 9.30 -9.42
C ASP A 31 -7.63 8.63 -8.20
N ARG A 32 -7.72 7.30 -8.22
CA ARG A 32 -8.23 6.55 -7.08
C ARG A 32 -7.29 6.70 -5.87
N ALA A 33 -5.98 6.63 -6.11
CA ALA A 33 -5.00 6.82 -5.04
C ALA A 33 -5.10 8.23 -4.44
N VAL A 34 -5.26 9.24 -5.29
CA VAL A 34 -5.46 10.62 -4.82
C VAL A 34 -6.68 10.70 -3.92
N ALA A 35 -7.80 10.12 -4.35
CA ALA A 35 -9.04 10.17 -3.59
C ALA A 35 -8.90 9.45 -2.24
N ILE A 36 -8.26 8.30 -2.22
CA ILE A 36 -8.05 7.54 -0.97
C ILE A 36 -7.20 8.35 0.01
N GLU A 37 -6.14 8.97 -0.47
CA GLU A 37 -5.27 9.79 0.39
C GLU A 37 -6.07 10.92 1.03
N GLN A 38 -6.91 11.59 0.25
CA GLN A 38 -7.71 12.69 0.75
C GLN A 38 -8.78 12.25 1.76
N ILE A 39 -9.27 11.03 1.63
CA ILE A 39 -10.21 10.46 2.59
C ILE A 39 -9.49 10.08 3.89
N CYS A 40 -8.28 9.51 3.77
CA CYS A 40 -7.56 8.98 4.93
C CYS A 40 -6.90 10.04 5.79
N PHE A 41 -6.53 11.18 5.21
CA PHE A 41 -5.76 12.21 5.92
C PHE A 41 -6.39 13.58 5.78
N PRO A 42 -6.29 14.44 6.83
CA PRO A 42 -6.78 15.81 6.72
C PRO A 42 -5.94 16.61 5.72
N PRO A 43 -6.48 17.71 5.17
CA PRO A 43 -5.82 18.44 4.08
C PRO A 43 -4.38 18.88 4.38
N ASN A 44 -4.06 19.16 5.64
CA ASN A 44 -2.72 19.60 5.99
C ASN A 44 -1.72 18.46 6.11
N GLU A 45 -2.19 17.20 6.08
CA GLU A 45 -1.31 16.02 6.17
C GLU A 45 -1.30 15.19 4.90
N ALA A 46 -2.37 15.24 4.12
CA ALA A 46 -2.45 14.49 2.87
C ALA A 46 -1.41 15.02 1.88
N CYS A 47 -0.77 14.14 1.12
CA CYS A 47 0.09 14.63 0.05
C CYS A 47 -0.78 15.20 -1.06
N SER A 48 -0.22 16.09 -1.88
CA SER A 48 -0.96 16.73 -2.94
C SER A 48 -1.33 15.72 -4.04
N ALA A 49 -2.39 16.05 -4.80
CA ALA A 49 -2.77 15.24 -5.95
C ALA A 49 -1.61 15.11 -6.93
N LYS A 50 -0.87 16.20 -7.15
CA LYS A 50 0.27 16.20 -8.04
C LYS A 50 1.33 15.22 -7.57
N SER A 51 1.72 15.28 -6.29
CA SER A 51 2.73 14.38 -5.74
C SER A 51 2.27 12.92 -5.82
N MET A 52 1.00 12.64 -5.52
CA MET A 52 0.50 11.29 -5.58
C MET A 52 0.55 10.74 -7.00
N ARG A 53 0.15 11.53 -7.99
CA ARG A 53 0.21 11.12 -9.39
C ARG A 53 1.65 10.88 -9.85
N GLU A 54 2.56 11.70 -9.39
CA GLU A 54 3.98 11.52 -9.71
C GLU A 54 4.53 10.22 -9.12
N ARG A 55 4.12 9.87 -7.91
CA ARG A 55 4.53 8.59 -7.30
C ARG A 55 4.02 7.40 -8.11
N VAL A 56 2.79 7.47 -8.58
CA VAL A 56 2.22 6.41 -9.41
C VAL A 56 2.99 6.29 -10.73
N ALA A 57 3.34 7.43 -11.32
CA ALA A 57 4.04 7.45 -12.60
C ALA A 57 5.50 7.02 -12.48
N ASN A 58 6.19 7.48 -11.44
CA ASN A 58 7.64 7.29 -11.32
C ASN A 58 8.04 6.07 -10.51
N ALA A 59 7.18 5.60 -9.59
CA ALA A 59 7.53 4.51 -8.68
C ALA A 59 6.40 3.49 -8.53
N PRO A 60 5.82 2.99 -9.64
CA PRO A 60 4.71 2.04 -9.52
C PRO A 60 5.14 0.70 -8.91
N GLU A 61 6.38 0.29 -9.10
CA GLU A 61 6.85 -1.01 -8.59
C GLU A 61 7.03 -1.01 -7.07
N THR A 62 6.99 0.13 -6.42
CA THR A 62 7.01 0.23 -4.95
C THR A 62 5.72 0.86 -4.43
N PHE A 63 4.66 0.80 -5.23
CA PHE A 63 3.33 1.28 -4.88
C PHE A 63 2.38 0.09 -4.91
N MET A 64 2.15 -0.53 -3.75
CA MET A 64 1.33 -1.73 -3.66
C MET A 64 -0.09 -1.38 -3.24
N VAL A 65 -1.07 -1.85 -4.02
CA VAL A 65 -2.48 -1.68 -3.68
C VAL A 65 -3.07 -2.99 -3.18
N ALA A 66 -4.04 -2.86 -2.27
CA ALA A 66 -4.89 -3.96 -1.86
C ALA A 66 -6.23 -3.80 -2.58
N VAL A 67 -6.63 -4.82 -3.33
CA VAL A 67 -7.86 -4.79 -4.12
C VAL A 67 -8.87 -5.73 -3.50
N ASP A 68 -10.07 -5.23 -3.24
CA ASP A 68 -11.17 -6.04 -2.74
C ASP A 68 -11.64 -6.92 -3.90
N LYS A 69 -11.49 -8.23 -3.77
CA LYS A 69 -11.85 -9.16 -4.85
C LYS A 69 -13.35 -9.18 -5.13
N GLU A 70 -14.17 -8.82 -4.15
CA GLU A 70 -15.62 -8.81 -4.36
C GLU A 70 -16.07 -7.66 -5.23
N THR A 71 -15.41 -6.51 -5.13
CA THR A 71 -15.82 -5.31 -5.85
C THR A 71 -14.86 -4.92 -6.97
N GLY A 72 -13.65 -5.44 -6.95
CA GLY A 72 -12.59 -5.05 -7.88
C GLY A 72 -11.98 -3.69 -7.57
N LYS A 73 -12.33 -3.08 -6.42
CA LYS A 73 -11.88 -1.73 -6.10
C LYS A 73 -10.69 -1.74 -5.15
N VAL A 74 -9.84 -0.72 -5.28
CA VAL A 74 -8.72 -0.52 -4.38
C VAL A 74 -9.24 -0.12 -3.02
N ALA A 75 -8.84 -0.86 -1.99
CA ALA A 75 -9.25 -0.64 -0.60
C ALA A 75 -8.22 0.13 0.21
N GLY A 76 -6.97 0.08 -0.23
CA GLY A 76 -5.87 0.74 0.46
C GLY A 76 -4.57 0.51 -0.26
N PHE A 77 -3.49 1.10 0.24
CA PHE A 77 -2.19 0.95 -0.39
C PHE A 77 -1.04 1.31 0.54
N LEU A 78 0.15 0.87 0.17
CA LEU A 78 1.40 1.28 0.79
C LEU A 78 2.33 1.70 -0.33
N ASN A 79 2.86 2.90 -0.24
CA ASN A 79 3.75 3.39 -1.29
C ASN A 79 5.07 3.87 -0.71
N GLY A 80 6.12 3.78 -1.53
CA GLY A 80 7.45 4.20 -1.16
C GLY A 80 8.31 4.44 -2.38
N VAL A 81 9.53 4.86 -2.17
CA VAL A 81 10.53 5.01 -3.23
C VAL A 81 11.76 4.21 -2.86
N ALA A 82 12.35 3.53 -3.85
CA ALA A 82 13.58 2.79 -3.65
C ALA A 82 14.77 3.72 -3.85
N THR A 83 15.84 3.48 -3.11
CA THR A 83 17.02 4.33 -3.15
C THR A 83 18.20 3.58 -2.54
N ASP A 84 19.41 4.00 -2.87
CA ASP A 84 20.61 3.50 -2.19
C ASP A 84 20.92 4.29 -0.92
N GLU A 85 20.21 5.39 -0.69
CA GLU A 85 20.44 6.21 0.50
C GLU A 85 19.95 5.47 1.75
N ALA A 86 20.60 5.75 2.87
CA ALA A 86 20.29 5.12 4.14
C ALA A 86 19.73 6.11 5.16
N VAL A 87 19.37 7.32 4.73
CA VAL A 87 18.81 8.35 5.59
C VAL A 87 17.51 8.84 4.97
N PHE A 88 16.45 8.84 5.77
CA PHE A 88 15.15 9.33 5.31
C PHE A 88 15.18 10.86 5.34
N ARG A 89 14.99 11.50 4.20
CA ARG A 89 14.95 12.96 4.10
C ARG A 89 13.65 13.41 3.46
N ASP A 90 13.27 14.64 3.75
CA ASP A 90 11.95 15.16 3.36
C ASP A 90 11.72 15.16 1.86
N GLU A 91 12.77 15.28 1.07
CA GLU A 91 12.66 15.30 -0.39
C GLU A 91 12.00 14.05 -0.95
N PHE A 92 12.10 12.92 -0.24
CA PHE A 92 11.45 11.69 -0.70
C PHE A 92 9.92 11.83 -0.77
N PHE A 93 9.33 12.71 0.05
CA PHE A 93 7.89 12.94 0.02
C PHE A 93 7.44 13.77 -1.18
N THR A 94 8.31 14.62 -1.71
CA THR A 94 7.93 15.60 -2.72
C THR A 94 8.55 15.38 -4.08
N ASP A 95 9.56 14.52 -4.19
CA ASP A 95 10.27 14.30 -5.44
C ASP A 95 10.42 12.81 -5.73
N SER A 96 9.44 12.23 -6.41
CA SER A 96 9.47 10.81 -6.74
C SER A 96 10.45 10.46 -7.86
N THR A 97 11.08 11.47 -8.48
CA THR A 97 12.17 11.19 -9.45
C THR A 97 13.43 10.66 -8.76
N LEU A 98 13.48 10.75 -7.43
CA LEU A 98 14.56 10.15 -6.64
C LEU A 98 14.47 8.63 -6.60
N HIS A 99 13.33 8.07 -7.02
CA HIS A 99 13.13 6.63 -7.03
C HIS A 99 14.12 5.96 -7.99
N ASN A 100 14.83 4.97 -7.46
CA ASN A 100 15.74 4.13 -8.22
C ASN A 100 15.27 2.68 -8.05
N PRO A 101 14.69 2.06 -9.09
CA PRO A 101 14.17 0.69 -8.97
C PRO A 101 15.20 -0.33 -8.49
N GLU A 102 16.49 -0.05 -8.72
CA GLU A 102 17.57 -0.94 -8.29
C GLU A 102 18.11 -0.61 -6.90
N GLY A 103 17.50 0.36 -6.23
CA GLY A 103 17.96 0.79 -4.91
C GLY A 103 17.89 -0.33 -3.87
N LYS A 104 18.83 -0.33 -2.96
CA LYS A 104 18.89 -1.38 -1.94
C LYS A 104 17.94 -1.15 -0.77
N ASN A 105 17.41 0.04 -0.63
CA ASN A 105 16.51 0.43 0.46
C ASN A 105 15.20 0.98 -0.11
N VAL A 106 14.15 1.00 0.71
CA VAL A 106 12.89 1.66 0.34
C VAL A 106 12.51 2.62 1.45
N MET A 107 12.18 3.85 1.07
CA MET A 107 11.64 4.87 1.98
C MET A 107 10.13 4.81 1.86
N LEU A 108 9.45 4.41 2.95
CA LEU A 108 8.00 4.25 2.96
C LEU A 108 7.35 5.60 3.17
N LEU A 109 6.44 5.98 2.27
CA LEU A 109 5.86 7.32 2.26
C LEU A 109 4.45 7.37 2.85
N GLY A 110 3.69 6.30 2.73
CA GLY A 110 2.33 6.32 3.27
C GLY A 110 1.61 5.00 3.17
N LEU A 111 0.83 4.71 4.21
CA LEU A 111 -0.02 3.52 4.29
C LEU A 111 -1.44 4.00 4.51
N ASP A 112 -2.30 3.74 3.54
CA ASP A 112 -3.68 4.22 3.52
C ASP A 112 -4.64 3.04 3.48
N VAL A 113 -5.66 3.07 4.33
CA VAL A 113 -6.77 2.09 4.28
C VAL A 113 -8.07 2.87 4.41
N LEU A 114 -8.96 2.67 3.45
CA LEU A 114 -10.27 3.33 3.49
C LEU A 114 -11.02 2.97 4.78
N PRO A 115 -11.81 3.91 5.33
CA PRO A 115 -12.48 3.68 6.61
C PRO A 115 -13.32 2.40 6.65
N GLU A 116 -14.01 2.06 5.56
CA GLU A 116 -14.88 0.88 5.53
C GLU A 116 -14.12 -0.44 5.57
N TYR A 117 -12.81 -0.40 5.38
CA TYR A 117 -11.96 -1.60 5.43
C TYR A 117 -11.08 -1.65 6.66
N ARG A 118 -11.24 -0.71 7.59
CA ARG A 118 -10.43 -0.67 8.81
C ARG A 118 -10.88 -1.72 9.81
N HIS A 119 -10.06 -1.96 10.81
CA HIS A 119 -10.33 -2.88 11.92
C HIS A 119 -10.48 -4.34 11.49
N GLN A 120 -9.90 -4.70 10.35
CA GLN A 120 -9.92 -6.07 9.83
C GLN A 120 -8.52 -6.64 9.66
N GLY A 121 -7.48 -5.86 9.98
CA GLY A 121 -6.10 -6.29 9.80
C GLY A 121 -5.54 -6.04 8.42
N LEU A 122 -6.24 -5.27 7.58
CA LEU A 122 -5.78 -5.01 6.22
C LEU A 122 -4.47 -4.22 6.16
N ALA A 123 -4.33 -3.20 7.00
CA ALA A 123 -3.09 -2.42 7.02
C ALA A 123 -1.88 -3.31 7.35
N ARG A 124 -2.04 -4.19 8.33
CA ARG A 124 -0.99 -5.14 8.69
C ARG A 124 -0.67 -6.07 7.52
N GLU A 125 -1.70 -6.56 6.84
CA GLU A 125 -1.49 -7.49 5.74
C GLU A 125 -0.81 -6.80 4.56
N ILE A 126 -1.18 -5.55 4.25
CA ILE A 126 -0.49 -4.78 3.20
C ILE A 126 0.99 -4.67 3.54
N MET A 127 1.31 -4.32 4.79
CA MET A 127 2.70 -4.20 5.23
C MET A 127 3.43 -5.54 5.10
N THR A 128 2.79 -6.63 5.52
CA THR A 128 3.40 -7.97 5.44
C THR A 128 3.70 -8.35 4.00
N GLN A 129 2.72 -8.15 3.10
CA GLN A 129 2.90 -8.47 1.68
C GLN A 129 4.02 -7.62 1.06
N TYR A 130 4.05 -6.34 1.44
CA TYR A 130 5.06 -5.41 0.93
C TYR A 130 6.46 -5.82 1.38
N VAL A 131 6.63 -6.09 2.67
CA VAL A 131 7.93 -6.49 3.22
C VAL A 131 8.42 -7.77 2.56
N GLU A 132 7.55 -8.77 2.44
CA GLU A 132 7.93 -10.03 1.81
C GLU A 132 8.36 -9.84 0.37
N ARG A 133 7.63 -9.01 -0.38
CA ARG A 133 7.97 -8.75 -1.77
C ARG A 133 9.32 -8.04 -1.90
N GLU A 134 9.55 -7.03 -1.06
CA GLU A 134 10.80 -6.29 -1.14
C GLU A 134 12.00 -7.12 -0.68
N GLN A 135 11.80 -8.01 0.27
CA GLN A 135 12.83 -8.97 0.65
C GLN A 135 13.21 -9.87 -0.53
N LYS A 136 12.22 -10.35 -1.27
CA LYS A 136 12.48 -11.19 -2.44
C LYS A 136 13.20 -10.43 -3.54
N ARG A 137 13.02 -9.12 -3.60
CA ARG A 137 13.73 -8.26 -4.56
C ARG A 137 15.15 -7.96 -4.12
N GLY A 138 15.54 -8.35 -2.90
CA GLY A 138 16.88 -8.13 -2.40
C GLY A 138 17.09 -6.81 -1.68
N ARG A 139 16.01 -6.11 -1.29
CA ARG A 139 16.15 -4.87 -0.51
C ARG A 139 16.75 -5.20 0.85
N GLU A 140 17.62 -4.32 1.33
CA GLU A 140 18.27 -4.48 2.62
C GLU A 140 17.46 -3.89 3.76
N CYS A 141 16.88 -2.71 3.59
CA CYS A 141 16.13 -2.03 4.63
C CYS A 141 14.91 -1.30 4.08
N LEU A 142 13.89 -1.19 4.94
CA LEU A 142 12.72 -0.38 4.70
C LEU A 142 12.69 0.65 5.83
N TYR A 143 12.58 1.93 5.46
CA TYR A 143 12.63 3.03 6.43
C TYR A 143 11.28 3.72 6.57
N LEU A 144 10.91 4.02 7.82
CA LEU A 144 9.70 4.79 8.14
C LEU A 144 10.12 6.07 8.85
N THR A 145 9.25 7.06 8.86
CA THR A 145 9.45 8.22 9.73
C THR A 145 8.43 8.23 10.85
#